data_10e53170182df7aca06deb3d3c06fe99
#
_entry.id   10e53170182df7aca06deb3d3c06fe99
#
_cell.length_a   1.000
_cell.length_b   1.000
_cell.length_c   1.000
_cell.angle_alpha   90.00
_cell.angle_beta   90.00
_cell.angle_gamma   90.00
#
_symmetry.space_group_name_H-M   'P 1'
#
loop_
_entity.id
_entity.type
_entity.pdbx_description
1 polymer ?
#
loop_
_entity_poly.entity_id
_entity_poly.type
_entity_poly.pdbx_seq_one_letter_code
_entity_poly.pdbx_strand_id
1 'polypeptide(L)'
;MIQNQIKEQSLKVKMCGMRRKEDIAYANEVKPDAIGYIFFSKSKRYVTGQQARELDQNLDQKILSVGVFVNETIEKVTEIANEVPLDVIQLHGDEDVIYIEQLRQQTDKEIWKAVRVKDTKDIKEAQQLPVDKLLLDTFTEEKDMYGGT
;
A
#
# COMPACT_ATOMS: atom_id res chain seq x y z
N MET A 1 -33.70 24.44 11.82
CA MET A 1 -33.09 23.87 10.59
C MET A 1 -31.96 22.95 10.99
N ILE A 2 -32.19 21.66 10.83
CA ILE A 2 -31.12 20.68 10.97
C ILE A 2 -30.37 20.71 9.65
N GLN A 3 -29.27 21.45 9.62
CA GLN A 3 -28.30 21.24 8.58
C GLN A 3 -27.64 19.88 8.87
N ASN A 4 -28.09 18.85 8.20
CA ASN A 4 -27.27 17.66 7.99
C ASN A 4 -26.02 18.15 7.25
N GLN A 5 -25.00 18.49 8.01
CA GLN A 5 -23.65 18.45 7.47
C GLN A 5 -23.33 17.00 7.20
N ILE A 6 -23.76 16.53 6.04
CA ILE A 6 -23.08 15.42 5.39
C ILE A 6 -21.67 15.96 5.23
N LYS A 7 -20.76 15.54 6.10
CA LYS A 7 -19.34 15.67 5.84
C LYS A 7 -19.17 14.96 4.50
N GLU A 8 -19.04 15.74 3.45
CA GLU A 8 -18.57 15.21 2.19
C GLU A 8 -17.22 14.54 2.53
N GLN A 9 -17.26 13.21 2.69
CA GLN A 9 -16.04 12.44 2.72
C GLN A 9 -15.48 12.57 1.33
N SER A 10 -14.52 13.49 1.14
CA SER A 10 -13.83 13.60 -0.12
C SER A 10 -13.22 12.24 -0.47
N LEU A 11 -13.50 11.78 -1.69
CA LEU A 11 -12.92 10.56 -2.23
C LEU A 11 -11.39 10.67 -2.14
N LYS A 12 -10.75 9.64 -1.58
CA LYS A 12 -9.30 9.52 -1.58
C LYS A 12 -8.84 8.65 -2.72
N VAL A 13 -7.77 9.05 -3.38
CA VAL A 13 -7.24 8.38 -4.56
C VAL A 13 -5.79 7.97 -4.31
N LYS A 14 -5.48 6.72 -4.58
CA LYS A 14 -4.11 6.19 -4.58
C LYS A 14 -3.77 5.72 -5.99
N MET A 15 -2.63 6.17 -6.50
CA MET A 15 -2.07 5.73 -7.77
C MET A 15 -0.93 4.74 -7.49
N CYS A 16 -1.08 3.49 -7.90
CA CYS A 16 -0.13 2.43 -7.61
C CYS A 16 0.75 2.08 -8.81
N GLY A 17 1.99 1.70 -8.53
CA GLY A 17 2.93 1.23 -9.55
C GLY A 17 3.78 2.31 -10.17
N MET A 18 4.18 3.31 -9.40
CA MET A 18 5.13 4.33 -9.82
C MET A 18 6.48 3.69 -10.14
N ARG A 19 7.02 4.00 -11.29
CA ARG A 19 8.25 3.36 -11.78
C ARG A 19 9.20 4.31 -12.49
N ARG A 20 8.66 5.37 -13.08
CA ARG A 20 9.42 6.31 -13.92
C ARG A 20 9.35 7.72 -13.33
N LYS A 21 10.31 8.56 -13.70
CA LYS A 21 10.30 9.98 -13.34
C LYS A 21 9.04 10.69 -13.83
N GLU A 22 8.55 10.32 -15.00
CA GLU A 22 7.32 10.84 -15.59
C GLU A 22 6.11 10.53 -14.71
N ASP A 23 6.06 9.33 -14.09
CA ASP A 23 4.98 8.93 -13.19
C ASP A 23 4.93 9.87 -11.98
N ILE A 24 6.08 10.21 -11.42
CA ILE A 24 6.18 11.15 -10.30
C ILE A 24 5.79 12.56 -10.72
N ALA A 25 6.19 13.01 -11.90
CA ALA A 25 5.80 14.31 -12.42
C ALA A 25 4.27 14.42 -12.59
N TYR A 26 3.63 13.38 -13.12
CA TYR A 26 2.17 13.32 -13.23
C TYR A 26 1.50 13.29 -11.85
N ALA A 27 2.03 12.54 -10.91
CA ALA A 27 1.50 12.52 -9.54
C ALA A 27 1.56 13.90 -8.89
N ASN A 28 2.67 14.62 -9.05
CA ASN A 28 2.82 15.98 -8.52
C ASN A 28 1.84 16.97 -9.16
N GLU A 29 1.49 16.77 -10.43
CA GLU A 29 0.51 17.59 -11.14
C GLU A 29 -0.92 17.27 -10.72
N VAL A 30 -1.29 15.98 -10.68
CA VAL A 30 -2.65 15.51 -10.37
C VAL A 30 -2.93 15.56 -8.86
N LYS A 31 -1.91 15.42 -8.03
CA LYS A 31 -1.98 15.43 -6.56
C LYS A 31 -2.95 14.39 -5.99
N PRO A 32 -2.72 13.09 -6.24
CA PRO A 32 -3.45 12.05 -5.51
C PRO A 32 -3.12 12.11 -4.02
N ASP A 33 -3.93 11.48 -3.20
CA ASP A 33 -3.65 11.40 -1.75
C ASP A 33 -2.44 10.52 -1.45
N ALA A 34 -2.22 9.48 -2.26
CA ALA A 34 -1.11 8.55 -2.10
C ALA A 34 -0.64 8.00 -3.44
N ILE A 35 0.62 7.60 -3.48
CA ILE A 35 1.18 6.80 -4.58
C ILE A 35 1.79 5.51 -4.01
N GLY A 36 1.91 4.49 -4.83
CA GLY A 36 2.49 3.21 -4.44
C GLY A 36 3.68 2.80 -5.28
N TYR A 37 4.71 2.30 -4.60
CA TYR A 37 5.85 1.59 -5.21
C TYR A 37 5.68 0.10 -4.96
N ILE A 38 5.83 -0.73 -5.97
CA ILE A 38 5.67 -2.18 -5.87
C ILE A 38 7.03 -2.84 -5.72
N PHE A 39 7.26 -3.43 -4.54
CA PHE A 39 8.49 -4.14 -4.19
C PHE A 39 8.35 -5.66 -4.33
N PHE A 40 7.53 -6.09 -5.26
CA PHE A 40 7.32 -7.51 -5.59
C PHE A 40 7.96 -7.82 -6.94
N SER A 41 9.01 -8.64 -6.94
CA SER A 41 9.87 -8.89 -8.11
C SER A 41 9.14 -9.52 -9.31
N LYS A 42 8.03 -10.21 -9.07
CA LYS A 42 7.20 -10.79 -10.14
C LYS A 42 6.27 -9.77 -10.82
N SER A 43 6.13 -8.58 -10.26
CA SER A 43 5.31 -7.53 -10.86
C SER A 43 6.02 -6.88 -12.03
N LYS A 44 5.28 -6.57 -13.09
CA LYS A 44 5.79 -5.78 -14.22
C LYS A 44 6.15 -4.34 -13.83
N ARG A 45 5.62 -3.88 -12.69
CA ARG A 45 5.87 -2.54 -12.16
C ARG A 45 6.82 -2.55 -10.95
N TYR A 46 7.59 -3.62 -10.83
CA TYR A 46 8.58 -3.76 -9.76
C TYR A 46 9.63 -2.65 -9.82
N VAL A 47 9.95 -2.12 -8.64
CA VAL A 47 11.09 -1.22 -8.43
C VAL A 47 11.91 -1.71 -7.25
N THR A 48 13.22 -1.43 -7.29
CA THR A 48 14.11 -1.67 -6.14
C THR A 48 13.97 -0.54 -5.12
N GLY A 49 14.45 -0.78 -3.90
CA GLY A 49 14.50 0.27 -2.87
C GLY A 49 15.26 1.51 -3.35
N GLN A 50 16.41 1.32 -4.00
CA GLN A 50 17.19 2.43 -4.55
C GLN A 50 16.42 3.22 -5.61
N GLN A 51 15.77 2.54 -6.56
CA GLN A 51 14.97 3.20 -7.59
C GLN A 51 13.82 4.00 -6.97
N ALA A 52 13.10 3.40 -6.03
CA ALA A 52 12.00 4.08 -5.34
C ALA A 52 12.49 5.29 -4.53
N ARG A 53 13.63 5.17 -3.87
CA ARG A 53 14.25 6.28 -3.14
C ARG A 53 14.55 7.47 -4.06
N GLU A 54 15.14 7.20 -5.22
CA GLU A 54 15.44 8.24 -6.21
C GLU A 54 14.18 8.93 -6.72
N LEU A 55 13.11 8.15 -6.97
CA LEU A 55 11.82 8.68 -7.39
C LEU A 55 11.16 9.50 -6.28
N ASP A 56 11.18 9.00 -5.05
CA ASP A 56 10.51 9.61 -3.90
C ASP A 56 11.10 10.97 -3.53
N GLN A 57 12.38 11.20 -3.82
CA GLN A 57 13.02 12.49 -3.59
C GLN A 57 12.36 13.64 -4.36
N ASN A 58 11.69 13.35 -5.47
CA ASN A 58 11.02 14.34 -6.31
C ASN A 58 9.50 14.39 -6.09
N LEU A 59 8.98 13.56 -5.20
CA LEU A 59 7.55 13.53 -4.89
C LEU A 59 7.18 14.70 -3.97
N ASP A 60 6.03 15.33 -4.25
CA ASP A 60 5.44 16.32 -3.35
C ASP A 60 5.22 15.69 -1.96
N GLN A 61 5.70 16.35 -0.92
CA GLN A 61 5.64 15.86 0.46
C GLN A 61 4.22 15.70 1.01
N LYS A 62 3.23 16.30 0.38
CA LYS A 62 1.82 16.14 0.76
C LYS A 62 1.21 14.84 0.25
N ILE A 63 1.88 14.15 -0.67
CA ILE A 63 1.44 12.87 -1.21
C ILE A 63 2.06 11.76 -0.37
N LEU A 64 1.25 10.82 0.13
CA LEU A 64 1.74 9.68 0.90
C LEU A 64 2.47 8.70 0.00
N SER A 65 3.62 8.23 0.45
CA SER A 65 4.39 7.16 -0.20
C SER A 65 4.04 5.81 0.42
N VAL A 66 3.49 4.92 -0.38
CA VAL A 66 3.09 3.57 0.04
C VAL A 66 4.01 2.54 -0.61
N GLY A 67 4.60 1.66 0.19
CA GLY A 67 5.33 0.50 -0.32
C GLY A 67 4.45 -0.74 -0.32
N VAL A 68 4.34 -1.41 -1.46
CA VAL A 68 3.54 -2.63 -1.61
C VAL A 68 4.45 -3.84 -1.59
N PHE A 69 4.20 -4.75 -0.65
CA PHE A 69 4.98 -5.96 -0.42
C PHE A 69 4.08 -7.21 -0.53
N VAL A 70 4.65 -8.29 -0.98
CA VAL A 70 3.97 -9.59 -1.11
C VAL A 70 4.83 -10.67 -0.47
N ASN A 71 4.42 -11.17 0.68
CA ASN A 71 5.09 -12.27 1.41
C ASN A 71 6.60 -12.03 1.62
N GLU A 72 6.99 -10.78 1.84
CA GLU A 72 8.39 -10.42 2.07
C GLU A 72 8.77 -10.63 3.54
N THR A 73 10.06 -10.82 3.81
CA THR A 73 10.54 -10.89 5.21
C THR A 73 10.37 -9.54 5.91
N ILE A 74 10.14 -9.58 7.21
CA ILE A 74 9.98 -8.36 8.02
C ILE A 74 11.24 -7.49 7.95
N GLU A 75 12.41 -8.11 7.97
CA GLU A 75 13.71 -7.43 7.87
C GLU A 75 13.81 -6.65 6.57
N LYS A 76 13.42 -7.26 5.45
CA LYS A 76 13.46 -6.61 4.14
C LYS A 76 12.43 -5.50 4.02
N VAL A 77 11.23 -5.71 4.55
CA VAL A 77 10.18 -4.68 4.57
C VAL A 77 10.65 -3.46 5.35
N THR A 78 11.19 -3.65 6.55
CA THR A 78 11.65 -2.54 7.39
C THR A 78 12.86 -1.83 6.80
N GLU A 79 13.79 -2.57 6.19
CA GLU A 79 14.94 -2.01 5.48
C GLU A 79 14.50 -1.06 4.36
N ILE A 80 13.63 -1.54 3.48
CA ILE A 80 13.11 -0.74 2.36
C ILE A 80 12.28 0.44 2.85
N ALA A 81 11.42 0.23 3.85
CA ALA A 81 10.58 1.27 4.40
C ALA A 81 11.38 2.44 4.99
N ASN A 82 12.56 2.16 5.54
CA ASN A 82 13.46 3.19 6.06
C ASN A 82 14.33 3.83 4.95
N GLU A 83 14.76 3.03 3.98
CA GLU A 83 15.57 3.52 2.85
C GLU A 83 14.78 4.51 1.97
N VAL A 84 13.52 4.22 1.69
CA VAL A 84 12.65 5.02 0.81
C VAL A 84 11.89 6.11 1.57
N PRO A 85 12.01 6.28 2.83
CA PRO A 85 11.16 6.87 3.86
C PRO A 85 9.65 6.79 3.55
N LEU A 86 9.14 5.55 3.46
CA LEU A 86 7.72 5.29 3.23
C LEU A 86 6.86 5.81 4.38
N ASP A 87 5.67 6.30 4.05
CA ASP A 87 4.63 6.64 5.03
C ASP A 87 3.82 5.41 5.43
N VAL A 88 3.60 4.50 4.50
CA VAL A 88 2.70 3.35 4.65
C VAL A 88 3.36 2.09 4.11
N ILE A 89 3.17 0.99 4.82
CA ILE A 89 3.50 -0.37 4.37
C ILE A 89 2.20 -1.07 4.02
N GLN A 90 2.03 -1.44 2.75
CA GLN A 90 0.86 -2.19 2.28
C GLN A 90 1.25 -3.65 2.05
N LEU A 91 0.59 -4.54 2.77
CA LEU A 91 0.79 -5.99 2.67
C LEU A 91 -0.26 -6.57 1.72
N HIS A 92 0.18 -7.16 0.62
CA HIS A 92 -0.69 -7.61 -0.46
C HIS A 92 -0.60 -9.13 -0.73
N GLY A 93 0.05 -9.87 0.16
CA GLY A 93 0.19 -11.32 0.10
C GLY A 93 -0.65 -12.05 1.14
N ASP A 94 -0.10 -13.12 1.67
CA ASP A 94 -0.77 -13.99 2.65
C ASP A 94 -0.34 -13.68 4.11
N GLU A 95 0.19 -12.50 4.35
CA GLU A 95 0.65 -12.07 5.67
C GLU A 95 -0.47 -12.20 6.70
N ASP A 96 -0.22 -12.97 7.76
CA ASP A 96 -1.18 -13.25 8.82
C ASP A 96 -1.06 -12.30 10.02
N VAL A 97 -1.88 -12.53 11.04
CA VAL A 97 -1.88 -11.72 12.26
C VAL A 97 -0.52 -11.73 12.96
N ILE A 98 0.16 -12.88 12.99
CA ILE A 98 1.47 -13.02 13.64
C ILE A 98 2.51 -12.17 12.93
N TYR A 99 2.53 -12.21 11.59
CA TYR A 99 3.40 -11.38 10.78
C TYR A 99 3.16 -9.88 11.05
N ILE A 100 1.89 -9.47 11.06
CA ILE A 100 1.52 -8.08 11.26
C ILE A 100 1.92 -7.58 12.66
N GLU A 101 1.70 -8.39 13.69
CA GLU A 101 2.11 -8.05 15.06
C GLU A 101 3.63 -7.90 15.18
N GLN A 102 4.39 -8.79 14.56
CA GLN A 102 5.85 -8.70 14.53
C GLN A 102 6.33 -7.46 13.77
N LEU A 103 5.70 -7.15 12.65
CA LEU A 103 6.02 -5.95 11.89
C LEU A 103 5.73 -4.68 12.70
N ARG A 104 4.63 -4.65 13.44
CA ARG A 104 4.29 -3.53 14.34
C ARG A 104 5.36 -3.22 15.35
N GLN A 105 6.06 -4.24 15.84
CA GLN A 105 7.16 -4.05 16.79
C GLN A 105 8.41 -3.43 16.16
N GLN A 106 8.52 -3.49 14.84
CA GLN A 106 9.70 -3.03 14.10
C GLN A 106 9.50 -1.68 13.43
N THR A 107 8.26 -1.16 13.36
CA THR A 107 7.99 0.09 12.64
C THR A 107 6.83 0.85 13.25
N ASP A 108 6.90 2.18 13.20
CA ASP A 108 5.81 3.09 13.55
C ASP A 108 4.95 3.49 12.34
N LYS A 109 5.32 3.00 11.15
CA LYS A 109 4.61 3.36 9.92
C LYS A 109 3.20 2.74 9.91
N GLU A 110 2.29 3.39 9.22
CA GLU A 110 0.95 2.87 9.02
C GLU A 110 1.01 1.55 8.22
N ILE A 111 0.21 0.56 8.61
CA ILE A 111 0.15 -0.74 7.96
C ILE A 111 -1.23 -0.93 7.36
N TRP A 112 -1.28 -1.14 6.05
CA TRP A 112 -2.48 -1.48 5.30
C TRP A 112 -2.41 -2.94 4.87
N LYS A 113 -3.56 -3.61 4.82
CA LYS A 113 -3.67 -4.99 4.33
C LYS A 113 -4.65 -5.06 3.17
N ALA A 114 -4.18 -5.54 2.04
CA ALA A 114 -5.04 -5.88 0.91
C ALA A 114 -5.56 -7.31 1.09
N VAL A 115 -6.87 -7.48 0.95
CA VAL A 115 -7.58 -8.73 1.15
C VAL A 115 -8.35 -9.07 -0.12
N ARG A 116 -8.14 -10.27 -0.63
CA ARG A 116 -8.92 -10.79 -1.74
C ARG A 116 -10.27 -11.26 -1.22
N VAL A 117 -11.33 -10.65 -1.71
CA VAL A 117 -12.68 -10.90 -1.23
C VAL A 117 -13.42 -11.80 -2.22
N LYS A 118 -13.76 -12.99 -1.76
CA LYS A 118 -14.63 -13.93 -2.43
C LYS A 118 -16.05 -13.86 -1.89
N ASP A 119 -16.18 -13.72 -0.57
CA ASP A 119 -17.46 -13.63 0.12
C ASP A 119 -17.37 -12.78 1.40
N THR A 120 -18.50 -12.63 2.09
CA THR A 120 -18.59 -11.84 3.33
C THR A 120 -17.69 -12.37 4.45
N LYS A 121 -17.39 -13.66 4.47
CA LYS A 121 -16.53 -14.28 5.48
C LYS A 121 -15.12 -13.70 5.42
N ASP A 122 -14.58 -13.49 4.21
CA ASP A 122 -13.25 -12.91 4.01
C ASP A 122 -13.16 -11.52 4.63
N ILE A 123 -14.20 -10.70 4.48
CA ILE A 123 -14.26 -9.35 5.08
C ILE A 123 -14.30 -9.43 6.59
N LYS A 124 -15.10 -10.33 7.17
CA LYS A 124 -15.21 -10.49 8.61
C LYS A 124 -13.89 -10.95 9.24
N GLU A 125 -13.19 -11.90 8.61
CA GLU A 125 -11.87 -12.34 9.04
C GLU A 125 -10.84 -11.23 8.96
N ALA A 126 -10.85 -10.46 7.87
CA ALA A 126 -9.95 -9.35 7.67
C ALA A 126 -10.11 -8.23 8.73
N GLN A 127 -11.33 -7.99 9.19
CA GLN A 127 -11.61 -7.00 10.24
C GLN A 127 -10.95 -7.33 11.58
N GLN A 128 -10.53 -8.57 11.79
CA GLN A 128 -9.80 -8.98 13.00
C GLN A 128 -8.31 -8.68 12.93
N LEU A 129 -7.78 -8.31 11.78
CA LEU A 129 -6.36 -8.02 11.63
C LEU A 129 -5.99 -6.68 12.26
N PRO A 130 -4.86 -6.60 12.99
CA PRO A 130 -4.43 -5.35 13.67
C PRO A 130 -3.76 -4.38 12.70
N VAL A 131 -4.48 -3.96 11.67
CA VAL A 131 -4.00 -3.02 10.65
C VAL A 131 -4.76 -1.70 10.70
N ASP A 132 -4.18 -0.66 10.14
CA ASP A 132 -4.78 0.68 10.13
C ASP A 132 -5.87 0.80 9.06
N LYS A 133 -5.69 0.14 7.92
CA LYS A 133 -6.68 0.13 6.83
C LYS A 133 -6.70 -1.22 6.12
N LEU A 134 -7.87 -1.54 5.59
CA LEU A 134 -8.09 -2.69 4.71
C LEU A 134 -8.34 -2.20 3.29
N LEU A 135 -7.70 -2.86 2.32
CA LEU A 135 -8.01 -2.69 0.90
C LEU A 135 -8.71 -3.97 0.43
N LEU A 136 -9.87 -3.81 -0.19
CA LEU A 136 -10.61 -4.94 -0.72
C LEU A 136 -10.24 -5.13 -2.19
N ASP A 137 -9.75 -6.32 -2.52
CA ASP A 137 -9.32 -6.67 -3.86
C ASP A 137 -10.13 -7.84 -4.40
N THR A 138 -10.17 -7.98 -5.72
CA THR A 138 -10.90 -9.06 -6.37
C THR A 138 -10.21 -10.40 -6.12
N PHE A 139 -11.00 -11.42 -5.75
CA PHE A 139 -10.49 -12.78 -5.65
C PHE A 139 -10.13 -13.31 -7.05
N THR A 140 -8.97 -13.95 -7.16
CA THR A 140 -8.54 -14.66 -8.36
C THR A 140 -7.89 -15.98 -7.96
N GLU A 141 -8.13 -17.02 -8.73
CA GLU A 141 -7.51 -18.33 -8.54
C GLU A 141 -6.05 -18.36 -9.01
N GLU A 142 -5.63 -17.40 -9.81
CA GLU A 142 -4.25 -17.28 -10.26
C GLU A 142 -3.36 -16.73 -9.15
N LYS A 143 -2.46 -17.59 -8.65
CA LYS A 143 -1.62 -17.28 -7.47
C LYS A 143 -0.64 -16.12 -7.68
N ASP A 144 -0.34 -15.76 -8.92
CA ASP A 144 0.63 -14.71 -9.25
C ASP A 144 -0.03 -13.38 -9.62
N MET A 145 -1.37 -13.29 -9.56
CA MET A 145 -2.12 -12.06 -9.84
C MET A 145 -2.46 -11.34 -8.54
N TYR A 146 -1.53 -10.55 -8.08
CA TYR A 146 -1.73 -9.66 -6.95
C TYR A 146 -2.02 -8.24 -7.47
N GLY A 147 -3.14 -7.65 -7.03
CA GLY A 147 -3.43 -6.26 -7.33
C GLY A 147 -4.34 -6.01 -8.53
N GLY A 148 -5.26 -6.89 -8.79
CA GLY A 148 -6.31 -6.72 -9.78
C GLY A 148 -5.92 -7.20 -11.18
N THR A 149 -6.91 -7.41 -11.95
CA THR A 149 -6.79 -7.79 -13.36
C THR A 149 -6.73 -6.58 -14.26
#